data_32a5041269502ac4f801d7332ed8a842
#
_entry.id   32a5041269502ac4f801d7332ed8a842
#
_cell.length_a   1.000
_cell.length_b   1.000
_cell.length_c   1.000
_cell.angle_alpha   90.00
_cell.angle_beta   90.00
_cell.angle_gamma   90.00
#
_symmetry.space_group_name_H-M   'P 1'
#
loop_
_entity.id
_entity.type
_entity.pdbx_description
1 polymer ?
#
loop_
_entity_poly.entity_id
_entity_poly.type
_entity_poly.pdbx_seq_one_letter_code
_entity_poly.pdbx_strand_id
1 'polypeptide(L)'
;MNSAIGQKIALVSLDMFYRGLSADQNREDIDAYNFDHPDAIDFDIAFQAMTDLLNGRSTQIPTYDVCTARRTDVLTTINPAPIILFEGIHAFHESRFRDMMDLKVFVYCPDDIRLGRRIERDTTERNCTL
;
A
#
# COMPACT_ATOMS: atom_id res chain seq x y z
N MET A 1 -22.53 8.01 -16.91
CA MET A 1 -21.76 8.82 -17.87
C MET A 1 -20.37 9.02 -17.31
N ASN A 2 -19.44 8.07 -17.47
CA ASN A 2 -18.03 8.31 -17.19
C ASN A 2 -17.39 8.73 -18.49
N SER A 3 -17.21 10.03 -18.59
CA SER A 3 -16.61 10.70 -19.72
C SER A 3 -15.17 10.23 -19.93
N ALA A 4 -14.79 10.20 -21.19
CA ALA A 4 -13.45 9.97 -21.71
C ALA A 4 -12.41 11.07 -21.33
N ILE A 5 -12.39 11.47 -20.08
CA ILE A 5 -11.23 12.10 -19.48
C ILE A 5 -10.40 10.93 -19.01
N GLY A 6 -9.48 10.47 -19.85
CA GLY A 6 -8.58 9.37 -19.53
C GLY A 6 -7.99 9.59 -18.13
N GLN A 7 -7.90 8.54 -17.36
CA GLN A 7 -7.38 8.56 -16.00
C GLN A 7 -6.03 9.30 -16.01
N LYS A 8 -5.99 10.48 -15.40
CA LYS A 8 -4.78 11.32 -15.42
C LYS A 8 -3.75 10.89 -14.40
N ILE A 9 -4.17 10.10 -13.41
CA ILE A 9 -3.35 9.65 -12.29
C ILE A 9 -3.59 8.16 -12.08
N ALA A 10 -2.52 7.39 -12.02
CA ALA A 10 -2.52 6.02 -11.52
C ALA A 10 -2.08 6.06 -10.04
N LEU A 11 -2.96 5.65 -9.14
CA LEU A 11 -2.65 5.55 -7.70
C LEU A 11 -2.17 4.12 -7.40
N VAL A 12 -1.00 4.02 -6.79
CA VAL A 12 -0.42 2.76 -6.31
C VAL A 12 -0.14 2.90 -4.82
N SER A 13 -0.98 2.29 -3.99
CA SER A 13 -0.77 2.25 -2.54
C SER A 13 0.12 1.08 -2.16
N LEU A 14 1.17 1.35 -1.39
CA LEU A 14 2.07 0.31 -0.89
C LEU A 14 1.38 -0.64 0.09
N ASP A 15 0.29 -0.20 0.74
CA ASP A 15 -0.50 -1.03 1.65
C ASP A 15 -1.14 -2.26 0.95
N MET A 16 -1.32 -2.22 -0.37
CA MET A 16 -1.81 -3.37 -1.13
C MET A 16 -0.78 -4.50 -1.24
N PHE A 17 0.48 -4.21 -0.94
CA PHE A 17 1.59 -5.17 -1.09
C PHE A 17 2.03 -5.82 0.22
N TYR A 18 1.27 -5.66 1.31
CA TYR A 18 1.54 -6.45 2.52
C TYR A 18 1.56 -7.93 2.18
N ARG A 19 2.52 -8.66 2.75
CA ARG A 19 2.62 -10.14 2.56
C ARG A 19 1.42 -10.84 3.16
N GLY A 20 0.91 -10.29 4.27
CA GLY A 20 -0.21 -10.86 5.01
C GLY A 20 0.17 -12.12 5.78
N LEU A 21 -0.78 -12.59 6.55
CA LEU A 21 -0.65 -13.82 7.31
C LEU A 21 -1.08 -15.03 6.48
N SER A 22 -0.48 -16.18 6.74
CA SER A 22 -0.86 -17.45 6.13
C SER A 22 -2.20 -17.97 6.68
N ALA A 23 -2.80 -18.92 5.99
CA ALA A 23 -4.14 -19.41 6.32
C ALA A 23 -4.23 -20.13 7.68
N ASP A 24 -3.11 -20.63 8.18
CA ASP A 24 -2.96 -21.32 9.46
C ASP A 24 -2.72 -20.38 10.65
N GLN A 25 -2.45 -19.11 10.42
CA GLN A 25 -2.26 -18.11 11.47
C GLN A 25 -3.60 -17.55 11.98
N ASN A 26 -3.66 -17.29 13.28
CA ASN A 26 -4.88 -16.88 13.99
C ASN A 26 -4.84 -15.41 14.43
N ARG A 27 -5.81 -14.98 15.25
CA ARG A 27 -5.89 -13.61 15.73
C ARG A 27 -4.71 -13.17 16.60
N GLU A 28 -4.18 -14.07 17.43
CA GLU A 28 -3.02 -13.77 18.28
C GLU A 28 -1.78 -13.52 17.43
N ASP A 29 -1.63 -14.23 16.31
CA ASP A 29 -0.55 -13.98 15.34
C ASP A 29 -0.69 -12.63 14.67
N ILE A 30 -1.92 -12.17 14.40
CA ILE A 30 -2.20 -10.82 13.86
C ILE A 30 -1.72 -9.76 14.85
N ASP A 31 -2.09 -9.90 16.13
CA ASP A 31 -1.74 -8.93 17.16
C ASP A 31 -0.24 -8.88 17.45
N ALA A 32 0.48 -9.99 17.23
CA ALA A 32 1.94 -10.09 17.36
C ALA A 32 2.72 -9.64 16.12
N TYR A 33 2.07 -9.53 14.96
CA TYR A 33 2.72 -9.21 13.69
C TYR A 33 3.05 -7.72 13.58
N ASN A 34 4.31 -7.41 13.29
CA ASN A 34 4.75 -6.02 13.13
C ASN A 34 4.48 -5.50 11.71
N PHE A 35 3.30 -4.97 11.49
CA PHE A 35 2.92 -4.34 10.21
C PHE A 35 3.70 -3.07 9.88
N ASP A 36 4.34 -2.45 10.87
CA ASP A 36 5.14 -1.25 10.66
C ASP A 36 6.60 -1.57 10.25
N HIS A 37 6.97 -2.85 10.16
CA HIS A 37 8.30 -3.24 9.68
C HIS A 37 8.32 -3.36 8.14
N PRO A 38 9.39 -2.89 7.46
CA PRO A 38 9.48 -3.00 5.99
C PRO A 38 9.32 -4.44 5.45
N ASP A 39 9.79 -5.44 6.19
CA ASP A 39 9.69 -6.86 5.79
C ASP A 39 8.24 -7.35 5.65
N ALA A 40 7.28 -6.64 6.24
CA ALA A 40 5.87 -6.93 6.07
C ALA A 40 5.38 -6.69 4.63
N ILE A 41 6.13 -5.92 3.85
CA ILE A 41 5.77 -5.52 2.48
C ILE A 41 6.54 -6.33 1.45
N ASP A 42 5.85 -6.69 0.37
CA ASP A 42 6.43 -7.35 -0.80
C ASP A 42 6.88 -6.30 -1.82
N PHE A 43 8.07 -5.75 -1.58
CA PHE A 43 8.64 -4.72 -2.44
C PHE A 43 8.93 -5.22 -3.86
N ASP A 44 9.14 -6.51 -4.07
CA ASP A 44 9.43 -7.03 -5.41
C ASP A 44 8.21 -6.97 -6.32
N ILE A 45 7.05 -7.37 -5.82
CA ILE A 45 5.78 -7.24 -6.56
C ILE A 45 5.44 -5.77 -6.78
N ALA A 46 5.63 -4.92 -5.77
CA ALA A 46 5.40 -3.48 -5.90
C ALA A 46 6.32 -2.85 -6.96
N PHE A 47 7.60 -3.23 -6.98
CA PHE A 47 8.57 -2.74 -7.95
C PHE A 47 8.22 -3.17 -9.38
N GLN A 48 7.79 -4.42 -9.56
CA GLN A 48 7.34 -4.91 -10.86
C GLN A 48 6.12 -4.11 -11.36
N ALA A 49 5.15 -3.88 -10.48
CA ALA A 49 3.96 -3.10 -10.81
C ALA A 49 4.31 -1.66 -11.25
N MET A 50 5.19 -0.99 -10.50
CA MET A 50 5.67 0.34 -10.86
C MET A 50 6.42 0.35 -12.20
N THR A 51 7.26 -0.65 -12.43
CA THR A 51 8.01 -0.81 -13.70
C THR A 51 7.07 -0.99 -14.88
N ASP A 52 6.01 -1.78 -14.73
CA ASP A 52 5.03 -1.98 -15.80
C ASP A 52 4.30 -0.68 -16.14
N LEU A 53 3.83 0.06 -15.13
CA LEU A 53 3.16 1.34 -15.33
C LEU A 53 4.06 2.38 -16.00
N LEU A 54 5.33 2.50 -15.60
CA LEU A 54 6.31 3.40 -16.20
C LEU A 54 6.60 3.06 -17.66
N ASN A 55 6.50 1.77 -18.03
CA ASN A 55 6.64 1.30 -19.40
C ASN A 55 5.32 1.35 -20.19
N GLY A 56 4.28 2.02 -19.68
CA GLY A 56 3.00 2.15 -20.36
C GLY A 56 2.16 0.86 -20.39
N ARG A 57 2.46 -0.10 -19.53
CA ARG A 57 1.74 -1.38 -19.43
C ARG A 57 0.79 -1.36 -18.23
N SER A 58 -0.39 -1.92 -18.39
CA SER A 58 -1.28 -2.20 -17.25
C SER A 58 -0.68 -3.27 -16.36
N THR A 59 -0.92 -3.16 -15.07
CA THR A 59 -0.47 -4.12 -14.06
C THR A 59 -1.63 -4.60 -13.21
N GLN A 60 -1.49 -5.79 -12.64
CA GLN A 60 -2.42 -6.32 -11.66
C GLN A 60 -1.75 -6.33 -10.29
N ILE A 61 -2.38 -5.67 -9.33
CA ILE A 61 -1.90 -5.63 -7.95
C ILE A 61 -2.80 -6.46 -7.04
N PRO A 62 -2.23 -7.05 -5.98
CA PRO A 62 -3.03 -7.78 -5.00
C PRO A 62 -4.01 -6.84 -4.30
N THR A 63 -5.10 -7.40 -3.80
CA THR A 63 -5.98 -6.73 -2.84
C THR A 63 -5.69 -7.26 -1.45
N TYR A 64 -5.54 -6.36 -0.50
CA TYR A 64 -5.23 -6.68 0.89
C TYR A 64 -6.40 -6.31 1.80
N ASP A 65 -6.84 -7.26 2.61
CA ASP A 65 -7.87 -7.03 3.63
C ASP A 65 -7.20 -6.74 4.98
N VAL A 66 -7.31 -5.49 5.41
CA VAL A 66 -6.71 -5.01 6.66
C VAL A 66 -7.35 -5.67 7.89
N CYS A 67 -8.67 -5.98 7.83
CA CYS A 67 -9.37 -6.57 8.96
C CYS A 67 -8.95 -8.01 9.24
N THR A 68 -8.64 -8.76 8.19
CA THR A 68 -8.17 -10.14 8.30
C THR A 68 -6.66 -10.27 8.22
N ALA A 69 -5.96 -9.18 7.95
CA ALA A 69 -4.51 -9.12 7.73
C ALA A 69 -4.02 -10.10 6.64
N ARG A 70 -4.79 -10.24 5.57
CA ARG A 70 -4.51 -11.22 4.49
C ARG A 70 -4.67 -10.61 3.11
N ARG A 71 -3.89 -11.15 2.16
CA ARG A 71 -4.16 -10.96 0.75
C ARG A 71 -5.42 -11.72 0.36
N THR A 72 -6.21 -11.12 -0.50
CA THR A 72 -7.36 -11.79 -1.12
C THR A 72 -6.98 -12.37 -2.49
N ASP A 73 -7.84 -13.23 -3.03
CA ASP A 73 -7.66 -13.77 -4.39
C ASP A 73 -8.05 -12.76 -5.48
N VAL A 74 -8.54 -11.58 -5.08
CA VAL A 74 -8.94 -10.52 -6.00
C VAL A 74 -7.73 -9.70 -6.40
N LEU A 75 -7.56 -9.51 -7.71
CA LEU A 75 -6.55 -8.62 -8.27
C LEU A 75 -7.22 -7.35 -8.80
N THR A 76 -6.60 -6.22 -8.55
CA THR A 76 -7.03 -4.93 -9.09
C THR A 76 -6.13 -4.54 -10.25
N THR A 77 -6.73 -4.23 -11.40
CA THR A 77 -5.98 -3.75 -12.56
C THR A 77 -5.78 -2.24 -12.46
N ILE A 78 -4.53 -1.81 -12.55
CA ILE A 78 -4.15 -0.40 -12.70
C ILE A 78 -3.67 -0.19 -14.12
N ASN A 79 -4.24 0.81 -14.79
CA ASN A 79 -3.82 1.21 -16.12
C ASN A 79 -2.75 2.31 -16.03
N PRO A 80 -1.82 2.39 -16.99
CA PRO A 80 -0.83 3.44 -17.02
C PRO A 80 -1.50 4.81 -17.21
N ALA A 81 -0.90 5.82 -16.60
CA ALA A 81 -1.36 7.20 -16.67
C ALA A 81 -0.16 8.15 -16.74
N PRO A 82 -0.35 9.40 -17.22
CA PRO A 82 0.72 10.39 -17.27
C PRO A 82 1.36 10.72 -15.93
N ILE A 83 0.61 10.54 -14.83
CA ILE A 83 1.09 10.71 -13.47
C ILE A 83 0.87 9.41 -12.72
N ILE A 84 1.91 8.90 -12.08
CA ILE A 84 1.82 7.76 -11.16
C ILE A 84 2.07 8.30 -9.75
N LEU A 85 1.09 8.13 -8.88
CA LEU A 85 1.21 8.46 -7.46
C LEU A 85 1.46 7.17 -6.68
N PHE A 86 2.69 7.00 -6.21
CA PHE A 86 3.08 5.92 -5.32
C PHE A 86 3.10 6.42 -3.88
N GLU A 87 2.34 5.81 -2.99
CA GLU A 87 2.23 6.26 -1.60
C GLU A 87 2.33 5.11 -0.61
N GLY A 88 2.71 5.43 0.62
CA GLY A 88 2.81 4.49 1.73
C GLY A 88 3.87 4.90 2.73
N ILE A 89 3.78 4.36 3.95
CA ILE A 89 4.71 4.70 5.03
C ILE A 89 6.15 4.30 4.71
N HIS A 90 6.36 3.30 3.85
CA HIS A 90 7.67 2.82 3.41
C HIS A 90 8.00 3.15 1.94
N ALA A 91 7.28 4.11 1.32
CA ALA A 91 7.48 4.45 -0.10
C ALA A 91 8.92 4.88 -0.44
N PHE A 92 9.67 5.41 0.54
CA PHE A 92 11.07 5.81 0.39
C PHE A 92 12.09 4.81 0.97
N HIS A 93 11.65 3.63 1.40
CA HIS A 93 12.53 2.68 2.07
C HIS A 93 13.65 2.19 1.13
N GLU A 94 13.31 1.68 -0.04
CA GLU A 94 14.27 1.15 -1.00
C GLU A 94 14.75 2.19 -2.02
N SER A 95 16.05 2.17 -2.34
CA SER A 95 16.64 3.09 -3.32
C SER A 95 16.01 2.94 -4.70
N ARG A 96 15.74 1.71 -5.15
CA ARG A 96 15.18 1.44 -6.48
C ARG A 96 13.85 2.18 -6.74
N PHE A 97 13.01 2.39 -5.71
CA PHE A 97 11.81 3.23 -5.86
C PHE A 97 12.16 4.71 -5.90
N ARG A 98 13.07 5.15 -5.01
CA ARG A 98 13.48 6.56 -4.98
C ARG A 98 14.13 7.02 -6.30
N ASP A 99 14.82 6.10 -6.99
CA ASP A 99 15.52 6.38 -8.24
C ASP A 99 14.57 6.54 -9.44
N MET A 100 13.37 5.96 -9.36
CA MET A 100 12.35 6.11 -10.41
C MET A 100 11.36 7.28 -10.17
N MET A 101 11.49 8.00 -9.05
CA MET A 101 10.59 9.11 -8.70
C MET A 101 11.13 10.45 -9.19
N ASP A 102 10.35 11.18 -10.00
CA ASP A 102 10.64 12.55 -10.42
C ASP A 102 10.43 13.56 -9.28
N LEU A 103 9.42 13.32 -8.43
CA LEU A 103 9.09 14.16 -7.28
C LEU A 103 8.91 13.30 -6.03
N LYS A 104 9.49 13.76 -4.93
CA LYS A 104 9.39 13.12 -3.62
C LYS A 104 8.74 14.08 -2.63
N VAL A 105 7.63 13.67 -2.04
CA VAL A 105 6.88 14.47 -1.06
C VAL A 105 6.81 13.71 0.25
N PHE A 106 7.31 14.30 1.33
CA PHE A 106 7.19 13.77 2.68
C PHE A 106 6.15 14.57 3.47
N VAL A 107 5.10 13.89 3.91
CA VAL A 107 4.03 14.50 4.71
C VAL A 107 4.37 14.36 6.18
N TYR A 108 4.56 15.48 6.85
CA TYR A 108 4.86 15.52 8.28
C TYR A 108 3.60 15.86 9.09
N CYS A 109 3.47 15.20 10.22
CA CYS A 109 2.47 15.52 11.24
C CYS A 109 3.11 15.28 12.63
N PRO A 110 2.85 16.14 13.65
CA PRO A 110 3.34 15.94 15.02
C PRO A 110 2.99 14.55 15.57
N ASP A 111 3.87 13.99 16.38
CA ASP A 111 3.80 12.58 16.82
C ASP A 111 2.55 12.28 17.66
N ASP A 112 2.19 13.20 18.55
CA ASP A 112 0.99 13.11 19.39
C ASP A 112 -0.30 13.09 18.55
N ILE A 113 -0.37 13.91 17.51
CA ILE A 113 -1.50 13.95 16.58
C ILE A 113 -1.57 12.65 15.77
N ARG A 114 -0.42 12.16 15.29
CA ARG A 114 -0.36 10.89 14.55
C ARG A 114 -0.83 9.72 15.39
N LEU A 115 -0.37 9.68 16.65
CA LEU A 115 -0.76 8.63 17.60
C LEU A 115 -2.27 8.67 17.86
N GLY A 116 -2.82 9.84 18.15
CA GLY A 116 -4.26 9.99 18.38
C GLY A 116 -5.10 9.53 17.19
N ARG A 117 -4.73 9.96 15.98
CA ARG A 117 -5.41 9.55 14.74
C ARG A 117 -5.30 8.04 14.48
N ARG A 118 -4.14 7.44 14.76
CA ARG A 118 -3.93 6.00 14.60
C ARG A 118 -4.79 5.20 15.55
N ILE A 119 -4.83 5.58 16.84
CA ILE A 119 -5.67 4.92 17.84
C ILE A 119 -7.15 4.99 17.44
N GLU A 120 -7.64 6.17 17.07
CA GLU A 120 -9.01 6.35 16.62
C GLU A 120 -9.36 5.47 15.43
N ARG A 121 -8.55 5.50 14.38
CA ARG A 121 -8.74 4.70 13.17
C ARG A 121 -8.71 3.20 13.47
N ASP A 122 -7.70 2.74 14.19
CA ASP A 122 -7.49 1.31 14.39
C ASP A 122 -8.55 0.70 15.30
N THR A 123 -9.09 1.47 16.26
CA THR A 123 -10.19 1.01 17.13
C THR A 123 -11.57 1.11 16.49
N THR A 124 -11.82 2.10 15.62
CA THR A 124 -13.14 2.31 15.01
C THR A 124 -13.31 1.61 13.66
N GLU A 125 -12.27 1.60 12.83
CA GLU A 125 -12.37 1.12 11.46
C GLU A 125 -11.76 -0.28 11.27
N ARG A 126 -10.74 -0.63 12.06
CA ARG A 126 -9.98 -1.87 11.90
C ARG A 126 -10.25 -2.92 12.95
N ASN A 127 -11.14 -2.65 13.91
CA ASN A 127 -11.47 -3.54 15.04
C ASN A 127 -10.23 -4.01 15.84
N CYS A 128 -9.17 -3.22 15.90
CA CYS A 128 -8.02 -3.50 16.72
C CYS A 128 -8.34 -3.24 18.19
N THR A 129 -7.89 -4.09 19.09
CA THR A 129 -7.87 -3.82 20.53
C THR A 129 -6.67 -2.95 20.89
N LEU A 130 -6.82 -2.06 21.87
CA LEU A 130 -5.73 -1.26 22.43
C LEU A 130 -4.81 -2.09 23.28
#